data_cf642f94a520b06819cc0e7f523ff827
#
_entry.id   cf642f94a520b06819cc0e7f523ff827
#
_cell.length_a   1.000
_cell.length_b   1.000
_cell.length_c   1.000
_cell.angle_alpha   90.00
_cell.angle_beta   90.00
_cell.angle_gamma   90.00
#
_symmetry.space_group_name_H-M   'P 1'
#
loop_
_entity.id
_entity.type
_entity.pdbx_description
1 polymer ?
#
loop_
_entity_poly.entity_id
_entity_poly.type
_entity_poly.pdbx_seq_one_letter_code
_entity_poly.pdbx_strand_id
1 'polypeptide(L)'
;MYLKITRSGVRLLLLSAVMACLGGCLGGGDKVAFYVVNPADLRMLDADGNADKVSIELLNLRVPAYLERSHIAVRTGENSMTFSEYNQWGENLRKNLMRTLSRNLGHLLDTSEISTPLNRSSTEPDYRLEVLIDQFELDTDGYVRLSARWQLIDAASDAPLGLKSADLTAGRTVDGKDYESMVGEMRDLFGQLSVMIAEDIRAARRSG
;
A
#
# COMPACT_ATOMS: atom_id res chain seq x y z
N MET A 1 25.95 4.19 -69.58
CA MET A 1 26.64 5.21 -68.78
C MET A 1 26.87 4.59 -67.34
N TYR A 2 28.06 4.01 -67.15
CA TYR A 2 28.40 3.32 -65.91
C TYR A 2 29.01 4.32 -64.93
N LEU A 3 28.40 4.48 -63.78
CA LEU A 3 28.88 5.35 -62.73
C LEU A 3 30.12 4.69 -62.08
N LYS A 4 31.33 5.27 -62.30
CA LYS A 4 32.55 4.82 -61.63
C LYS A 4 32.47 5.24 -60.11
N ILE A 5 32.04 4.31 -59.28
CA ILE A 5 32.10 4.52 -57.82
C ILE A 5 33.55 4.39 -57.38
N THR A 6 34.18 5.49 -56.99
CA THR A 6 35.56 5.50 -56.50
C THR A 6 35.66 4.81 -55.11
N ARG A 7 36.77 4.15 -54.85
CA ARG A 7 37.04 3.47 -53.55
C ARG A 7 36.85 4.37 -52.34
N SER A 8 37.02 5.70 -52.50
CA SER A 8 36.76 6.70 -51.46
C SER A 8 35.25 6.87 -51.18
N GLY A 9 34.38 6.82 -52.19
CA GLY A 9 32.92 6.92 -52.01
C GLY A 9 32.32 5.73 -51.28
N VAL A 10 32.84 4.52 -51.52
CA VAL A 10 32.42 3.30 -50.82
C VAL A 10 32.82 3.35 -49.31
N ARG A 11 34.02 3.87 -49.00
CA ARG A 11 34.46 4.04 -47.62
C ARG A 11 33.62 5.09 -46.85
N LEU A 12 33.24 6.18 -47.50
CA LEU A 12 32.38 7.21 -46.87
C LEU A 12 30.97 6.66 -46.61
N LEU A 13 30.39 5.89 -47.52
CA LEU A 13 29.10 5.23 -47.34
C LEU A 13 29.12 4.16 -46.24
N LEU A 14 30.21 3.39 -46.12
CA LEU A 14 30.37 2.44 -45.04
C LEU A 14 30.53 3.13 -43.67
N LEU A 15 31.27 4.22 -43.59
CA LEU A 15 31.38 4.99 -42.32
C LEU A 15 30.07 5.62 -41.92
N SER A 16 29.27 6.16 -42.86
CA SER A 16 27.94 6.71 -42.53
C SER A 16 26.93 5.63 -42.09
N ALA A 17 26.99 4.44 -42.68
CA ALA A 17 26.14 3.32 -42.26
C ALA A 17 26.50 2.80 -40.86
N VAL A 18 27.79 2.75 -40.52
CA VAL A 18 28.25 2.36 -39.15
C VAL A 18 27.84 3.41 -38.11
N MET A 19 27.91 4.70 -38.46
CA MET A 19 27.52 5.78 -37.54
C MET A 19 26.00 5.83 -37.32
N ALA A 20 25.18 5.45 -38.31
CA ALA A 20 23.72 5.32 -38.16
C ALA A 20 23.32 4.13 -37.28
N CYS A 21 24.11 3.04 -37.27
CA CYS A 21 23.87 1.90 -36.38
C CYS A 21 24.23 2.17 -34.90
N LEU A 22 25.15 3.10 -34.63
CA LEU A 22 25.53 3.47 -33.26
C LEU A 22 24.56 4.44 -32.58
N GLY A 23 23.68 5.11 -33.32
CA GLY A 23 22.65 6.01 -32.78
C GLY A 23 21.40 5.32 -32.24
N GLY A 24 21.25 4.00 -32.44
CA GLY A 24 20.04 3.25 -32.09
C GLY A 24 19.86 2.86 -30.61
N CYS A 25 20.84 3.09 -29.75
CA CYS A 25 20.79 2.63 -28.35
C CYS A 25 20.46 3.72 -27.32
N LEU A 26 20.00 4.89 -27.72
CA LEU A 26 19.52 5.95 -26.82
C LEU A 26 17.99 5.88 -26.60
N GLY A 27 17.39 4.68 -26.64
CA GLY A 27 16.05 4.46 -26.15
C GLY A 27 16.10 4.52 -24.62
N GLY A 28 15.67 5.64 -24.02
CA GLY A 28 15.46 5.73 -22.59
C GLY A 28 14.40 4.68 -22.20
N GLY A 29 14.82 3.59 -21.54
CA GLY A 29 13.90 2.63 -20.97
C GLY A 29 12.99 3.34 -19.96
N ASP A 30 11.73 2.94 -19.88
CA ASP A 30 10.79 3.45 -18.88
C ASP A 30 11.41 3.32 -17.49
N LYS A 31 11.40 4.42 -16.74
CA LYS A 31 11.97 4.41 -15.39
C LYS A 31 11.01 3.71 -14.44
N VAL A 32 11.55 2.84 -13.60
CA VAL A 32 10.77 2.22 -12.52
C VAL A 32 10.43 3.29 -11.50
N ALA A 33 9.13 3.41 -11.18
CA ALA A 33 8.60 4.26 -10.13
C ALA A 33 8.29 3.42 -8.89
N PHE A 34 8.56 3.97 -7.71
CA PHE A 34 8.32 3.29 -6.43
C PHE A 34 7.29 4.05 -5.60
N TYR A 35 6.36 3.31 -5.00
CA TYR A 35 5.23 3.85 -4.26
C TYR A 35 5.20 3.27 -2.84
N VAL A 36 4.63 4.05 -1.91
CA VAL A 36 4.37 3.64 -0.54
C VAL A 36 3.01 4.18 -0.10
N VAL A 37 2.27 3.41 0.68
CA VAL A 37 1.04 3.89 1.33
C VAL A 37 1.45 4.66 2.59
N ASN A 38 1.41 5.99 2.53
CA ASN A 38 1.73 6.86 3.65
C ASN A 38 0.58 6.90 4.67
N PRO A 39 0.82 7.34 5.92
CA PRO A 39 -0.24 7.68 6.85
C PRO A 39 -1.20 8.70 6.23
N ALA A 40 -2.50 8.53 6.49
CA ALA A 40 -3.52 9.46 6.04
C ALA A 40 -3.51 10.72 6.93
N ASP A 41 -4.01 11.84 6.39
CA ASP A 41 -4.23 13.06 7.16
C ASP A 41 -5.56 12.91 7.93
N LEU A 42 -5.47 12.36 9.13
CA LEU A 42 -6.61 12.01 9.98
C LEU A 42 -6.76 13.02 11.10
N ARG A 43 -8.01 13.37 11.40
CA ARG A 43 -8.31 14.12 12.63
C ARG A 43 -8.25 13.16 13.82
N MET A 44 -7.62 13.62 14.90
CA MET A 44 -7.70 12.90 16.18
C MET A 44 -9.17 12.68 16.53
N LEU A 45 -9.51 11.49 16.99
CA LEU A 45 -10.80 11.27 17.62
C LEU A 45 -10.80 12.06 18.93
N ASP A 46 -11.93 12.71 19.29
CA ASP A 46 -12.01 13.52 20.49
C ASP A 46 -11.59 12.68 21.73
N ALA A 47 -10.60 13.18 22.46
CA ALA A 47 -10.16 12.55 23.67
C ALA A 47 -11.28 12.69 24.71
N ASP A 48 -11.81 11.58 25.21
CA ASP A 48 -12.57 11.59 26.46
C ASP A 48 -11.58 12.02 27.55
N GLY A 49 -11.64 13.26 27.97
CA GLY A 49 -10.62 14.07 28.66
C GLY A 49 -10.02 13.53 29.97
N ASN A 50 -9.96 12.21 30.17
CA ASN A 50 -9.31 11.54 31.29
C ASN A 50 -8.87 10.10 30.95
N ALA A 51 -8.56 9.80 29.73
CA ALA A 51 -8.21 8.45 29.34
C ALA A 51 -6.69 8.23 29.48
N ASP A 52 -6.28 7.36 30.39
CA ASP A 52 -4.95 6.75 30.35
C ASP A 52 -4.68 6.28 28.92
N LYS A 53 -3.45 6.47 28.45
CA LYS A 53 -3.08 6.12 27.07
C LYS A 53 -3.27 4.63 26.87
N VAL A 54 -4.10 4.26 25.88
CA VAL A 54 -4.32 2.86 25.53
C VAL A 54 -3.06 2.28 24.89
N SER A 55 -2.68 1.07 25.31
CA SER A 55 -1.57 0.31 24.74
C SER A 55 -2.08 -0.82 23.87
N ILE A 56 -1.50 -0.96 22.66
CA ILE A 56 -1.97 -1.89 21.64
C ILE A 56 -0.78 -2.69 21.10
N GLU A 57 -0.95 -3.99 21.02
CA GLU A 57 -0.04 -4.85 20.24
C GLU A 57 -0.70 -5.23 18.92
N LEU A 58 -0.15 -4.74 17.81
CA LEU A 58 -0.53 -5.19 16.46
C LEU A 58 0.16 -6.53 16.18
N LEU A 59 -0.52 -7.64 16.54
CA LEU A 59 0.03 -9.00 16.42
C LEU A 59 0.36 -9.35 14.98
N ASN A 60 -0.58 -9.06 14.07
CA ASN A 60 -0.47 -9.47 12.68
C ASN A 60 -1.29 -8.57 11.76
N LEU A 61 -0.75 -8.32 10.57
CA LEU A 61 -1.47 -7.81 9.42
C LEU A 61 -1.16 -8.73 8.25
N ARG A 62 -2.18 -9.38 7.70
CA ARG A 62 -2.06 -10.30 6.56
C ARG A 62 -2.66 -9.67 5.32
N VAL A 63 -2.06 -9.96 4.20
CA VAL A 63 -2.56 -9.60 2.87
C VAL A 63 -2.53 -10.85 1.98
N PRO A 64 -3.36 -10.92 0.92
CA PRO A 64 -3.27 -11.99 -0.07
C PRO A 64 -1.88 -12.04 -0.72
N ALA A 65 -1.42 -13.22 -1.12
CA ALA A 65 -0.09 -13.42 -1.68
C ALA A 65 0.21 -12.57 -2.93
N TYR A 66 -0.81 -12.21 -3.72
CA TYR A 66 -0.62 -11.35 -4.90
C TYR A 66 -0.24 -9.92 -4.51
N LEU A 67 -0.64 -9.43 -3.33
CA LEU A 67 -0.26 -8.12 -2.79
C LEU A 67 1.13 -8.10 -2.13
N GLU A 68 1.72 -9.26 -1.86
CA GLU A 68 3.09 -9.35 -1.34
C GLU A 68 4.17 -9.21 -2.43
N ARG A 69 3.75 -9.19 -3.71
CA ARG A 69 4.66 -8.94 -4.84
C ARG A 69 5.16 -7.50 -4.82
N SER A 70 6.35 -7.28 -5.39
CA SER A 70 6.91 -5.93 -5.53
C SER A 70 6.15 -5.05 -6.51
N HIS A 71 5.46 -5.64 -7.48
CA HIS A 71 4.73 -4.92 -8.54
C HIS A 71 3.30 -4.62 -8.10
N ILE A 72 2.82 -3.42 -8.40
CA ILE A 72 1.44 -3.03 -8.10
C ILE A 72 0.48 -3.85 -8.97
N ALA A 73 -0.50 -4.46 -8.31
CA ALA A 73 -1.54 -5.25 -8.94
C ALA A 73 -2.74 -4.39 -9.32
N VAL A 74 -3.32 -4.65 -10.48
CA VAL A 74 -4.57 -4.05 -10.97
C VAL A 74 -5.48 -5.16 -11.47
N ARG A 75 -6.75 -5.14 -11.11
CA ARG A 75 -7.74 -6.09 -11.58
C ARG A 75 -8.15 -5.74 -13.02
N THR A 76 -8.11 -6.71 -13.91
CA THR A 76 -8.42 -6.55 -15.34
C THR A 76 -9.66 -7.30 -15.78
N GLY A 77 -10.25 -8.09 -14.89
CA GLY A 77 -11.49 -8.84 -15.11
C GLY A 77 -11.93 -9.53 -13.84
N GLU A 78 -13.08 -10.19 -13.88
CA GLU A 78 -13.66 -10.87 -12.71
C GLU A 78 -12.65 -11.83 -12.05
N ASN A 79 -11.92 -12.60 -12.84
CA ASN A 79 -10.97 -13.62 -12.38
C ASN A 79 -9.54 -13.35 -12.86
N SER A 80 -9.22 -12.11 -13.31
CA SER A 80 -7.92 -11.78 -13.86
C SER A 80 -7.36 -10.48 -13.28
N MET A 81 -6.04 -10.44 -13.16
CA MET A 81 -5.29 -9.25 -12.76
C MET A 81 -3.97 -9.16 -13.52
N THR A 82 -3.45 -7.97 -13.60
CA THR A 82 -2.12 -7.68 -14.14
C THR A 82 -1.25 -7.05 -13.08
N PHE A 83 0.07 -7.13 -13.30
CA PHE A 83 1.08 -6.51 -12.45
C PHE A 83 1.84 -5.49 -13.27
N SER A 84 2.01 -4.29 -12.75
CA SER A 84 2.73 -3.23 -13.45
C SER A 84 4.20 -3.61 -13.65
N GLU A 85 4.72 -3.41 -14.84
CA GLU A 85 6.12 -3.68 -15.14
C GLU A 85 7.06 -2.62 -14.54
N TYR A 86 6.61 -1.35 -14.50
CA TYR A 86 7.42 -0.19 -14.12
C TYR A 86 6.96 0.50 -12.83
N ASN A 87 5.86 0.06 -12.20
CA ASN A 87 5.37 0.66 -10.95
C ASN A 87 5.41 -0.40 -9.85
N GLN A 88 6.19 -0.14 -8.83
CA GLN A 88 6.50 -1.10 -7.77
C GLN A 88 6.28 -0.49 -6.40
N TRP A 89 6.05 -1.35 -5.43
CA TRP A 89 6.10 -0.96 -4.02
C TRP A 89 7.55 -0.66 -3.62
N GLY A 90 7.79 0.44 -2.93
CA GLY A 90 9.10 0.81 -2.41
C GLY A 90 9.61 -0.11 -1.30
N GLU A 91 8.71 -0.90 -0.72
CA GLU A 91 8.97 -1.95 0.25
C GLU A 91 7.85 -3.02 0.18
N ASN A 92 7.98 -4.10 0.93
CA ASN A 92 6.89 -5.08 1.05
C ASN A 92 5.61 -4.40 1.57
N LEU A 93 4.50 -4.48 0.81
CA LEU A 93 3.25 -3.77 1.10
C LEU A 93 2.71 -4.12 2.49
N ARG A 94 2.72 -5.38 2.91
CA ARG A 94 2.28 -5.81 4.24
C ARG A 94 3.05 -5.09 5.36
N LYS A 95 4.37 -4.96 5.24
CA LYS A 95 5.20 -4.24 6.22
C LYS A 95 4.89 -2.74 6.22
N ASN A 96 4.69 -2.16 5.03
CA ASN A 96 4.29 -0.77 4.87
C ASN A 96 2.95 -0.51 5.56
N LEU A 97 1.93 -1.33 5.27
CA LEU A 97 0.59 -1.18 5.86
C LEU A 97 0.62 -1.36 7.39
N MET A 98 1.39 -2.32 7.91
CA MET A 98 1.54 -2.50 9.36
C MET A 98 2.10 -1.24 10.02
N ARG A 99 3.16 -0.65 9.45
CA ARG A 99 3.75 0.60 9.94
C ARG A 99 2.78 1.77 9.82
N THR A 100 2.06 1.86 8.71
CA THR A 100 1.08 2.92 8.46
C THR A 100 -0.10 2.83 9.42
N LEU A 101 -0.64 1.62 9.66
CA LEU A 101 -1.70 1.40 10.65
C LEU A 101 -1.25 1.81 12.06
N SER A 102 -0.05 1.39 12.47
CA SER A 102 0.52 1.78 13.76
C SER A 102 0.58 3.31 13.93
N ARG A 103 1.00 4.04 12.90
CA ARG A 103 1.04 5.51 12.92
C ARG A 103 -0.35 6.14 12.95
N ASN A 104 -1.28 5.63 12.13
CA ASN A 104 -2.65 6.11 12.09
C ASN A 104 -3.33 5.92 13.45
N LEU A 105 -3.23 4.73 14.04
CA LEU A 105 -3.80 4.44 15.37
C LEU A 105 -3.15 5.29 16.46
N GLY A 106 -1.84 5.46 16.43
CA GLY A 106 -1.12 6.32 17.37
C GLY A 106 -1.63 7.76 17.34
N HIS A 107 -1.88 8.30 16.13
CA HIS A 107 -2.46 9.62 15.97
C HIS A 107 -3.93 9.69 16.41
N LEU A 108 -4.76 8.72 15.97
CA LEU A 108 -6.19 8.69 16.27
C LEU A 108 -6.49 8.53 17.75
N LEU A 109 -5.67 7.78 18.47
CA LEU A 109 -5.86 7.43 19.90
C LEU A 109 -4.99 8.24 20.85
N ASP A 110 -4.21 9.17 20.33
CA ASP A 110 -3.21 9.97 21.08
C ASP A 110 -2.30 9.11 21.95
N THR A 111 -1.76 8.03 21.38
CA THR A 111 -0.89 7.11 22.10
C THR A 111 0.41 6.80 21.34
N SER A 112 1.50 6.69 22.09
CA SER A 112 2.78 6.15 21.57
C SER A 112 2.94 4.64 21.84
N GLU A 113 2.03 4.06 22.61
CA GLU A 113 2.12 2.69 23.10
C GLU A 113 1.53 1.69 22.09
N ILE A 114 2.05 1.71 20.86
CA ILE A 114 1.68 0.75 19.83
C ILE A 114 2.90 -0.09 19.46
N SER A 115 2.86 -1.34 19.87
CA SER A 115 3.88 -2.33 19.53
C SER A 115 3.50 -3.15 18.30
N THR A 116 4.52 -3.66 17.63
CA THR A 116 4.40 -4.52 16.44
C THR A 116 5.44 -5.63 16.53
N PRO A 117 5.36 -6.70 15.71
CA PRO A 117 6.41 -7.71 15.66
C PRO A 117 7.82 -7.17 15.37
N LEU A 118 7.90 -5.97 14.79
CA LEU A 118 9.17 -5.29 14.48
C LEU A 118 9.66 -4.36 15.60
N ASN A 119 8.75 -3.96 16.50
CA ASN A 119 9.03 -3.05 17.61
C ASN A 119 8.21 -3.50 18.82
N ARG A 120 8.73 -4.48 19.55
CA ARG A 120 8.04 -5.06 20.71
C ARG A 120 8.15 -4.16 21.93
N SER A 121 7.04 -4.01 22.66
CA SER A 121 7.04 -3.45 24.02
C SER A 121 7.45 -4.51 25.03
N SER A 122 8.00 -4.06 26.17
CA SER A 122 8.22 -4.90 27.34
C SER A 122 7.03 -4.93 28.29
N THR A 123 6.06 -4.03 28.08
CA THR A 123 4.82 -3.94 28.87
C THR A 123 3.70 -4.75 28.21
N GLU A 124 2.86 -5.37 29.03
CA GLU A 124 1.64 -6.04 28.55
C GLU A 124 0.72 -4.99 27.93
N PRO A 125 0.19 -5.21 26.71
CA PRO A 125 -0.76 -4.29 26.08
C PRO A 125 -2.14 -4.40 26.73
N ASP A 126 -3.00 -3.39 26.56
CA ASP A 126 -4.42 -3.48 26.91
C ASP A 126 -5.17 -4.37 25.91
N TYR A 127 -4.84 -4.19 24.62
CA TYR A 127 -5.47 -4.94 23.52
C TYR A 127 -4.44 -5.48 22.56
N ARG A 128 -4.75 -6.66 22.01
CA ARG A 128 -4.06 -7.21 20.83
C ARG A 128 -4.96 -7.07 19.62
N LEU A 129 -4.40 -6.67 18.49
CA LEU A 129 -5.10 -6.44 17.22
C LEU A 129 -4.56 -7.37 16.13
N GLU A 130 -5.46 -8.09 15.48
CA GLU A 130 -5.18 -8.81 14.25
C GLU A 130 -5.98 -8.20 13.10
N VAL A 131 -5.34 -8.05 11.93
CA VAL A 131 -5.97 -7.52 10.70
C VAL A 131 -5.71 -8.45 9.55
N LEU A 132 -6.74 -8.75 8.78
CA LEU A 132 -6.68 -9.49 7.54
C LEU A 132 -7.27 -8.63 6.44
N ILE A 133 -6.48 -8.32 5.44
CA ILE A 133 -6.92 -7.68 4.20
C ILE A 133 -7.22 -8.78 3.20
N ASP A 134 -8.43 -8.80 2.66
CA ASP A 134 -8.87 -9.76 1.65
C ASP A 134 -8.71 -9.20 0.23
N GLN A 135 -8.84 -7.86 0.07
CA GLN A 135 -8.72 -7.15 -1.20
C GLN A 135 -8.12 -5.75 -0.98
N PHE A 136 -7.19 -5.33 -1.83
CA PHE A 136 -6.67 -3.96 -1.82
C PHE A 136 -6.01 -3.61 -3.16
N GLU A 137 -6.82 -3.28 -4.15
CA GLU A 137 -6.36 -2.93 -5.51
C GLU A 137 -7.37 -2.06 -6.26
N LEU A 138 -6.98 -1.59 -7.43
CA LEU A 138 -7.88 -0.97 -8.41
C LEU A 138 -8.71 -2.06 -9.08
N ASP A 139 -10.03 -1.85 -9.13
CA ASP A 139 -11.00 -2.73 -9.76
C ASP A 139 -11.22 -2.39 -11.26
N THR A 140 -11.92 -3.25 -11.97
CA THR A 140 -12.29 -3.10 -13.39
C THR A 140 -13.12 -1.85 -13.66
N ASP A 141 -13.88 -1.38 -12.68
CA ASP A 141 -14.71 -0.17 -12.77
C ASP A 141 -13.93 1.12 -12.51
N GLY A 142 -12.61 1.04 -12.29
CA GLY A 142 -11.74 2.16 -12.01
C GLY A 142 -11.80 2.66 -10.57
N TYR A 143 -12.37 1.89 -9.64
CA TYR A 143 -12.36 2.23 -8.21
C TYR A 143 -11.31 1.41 -7.47
N VAL A 144 -10.60 2.06 -6.55
CA VAL A 144 -9.82 1.33 -5.54
C VAL A 144 -10.79 0.72 -4.54
N ARG A 145 -10.59 -0.55 -4.20
CA ARG A 145 -11.38 -1.28 -3.21
C ARG A 145 -10.49 -1.81 -2.10
N LEU A 146 -11.00 -1.76 -0.88
CA LEU A 146 -10.39 -2.36 0.30
C LEU A 146 -11.44 -3.20 1.01
N SER A 147 -11.21 -4.53 1.08
CA SER A 147 -11.98 -5.44 1.93
C SER A 147 -11.08 -5.95 3.04
N ALA A 148 -11.51 -5.80 4.29
CA ALA A 148 -10.71 -6.17 5.45
C ALA A 148 -11.58 -6.71 6.58
N ARG A 149 -10.95 -7.56 7.40
CA ARG A 149 -11.49 -8.06 8.67
C ARG A 149 -10.49 -7.79 9.77
N TRP A 150 -10.98 -7.50 10.97
CA TRP A 150 -10.09 -7.34 12.13
C TRP A 150 -10.75 -7.88 13.39
N GLN A 151 -9.91 -8.21 14.35
CA GLN A 151 -10.32 -8.70 15.66
C GLN A 151 -9.48 -8.05 16.74
N LEU A 152 -10.15 -7.53 17.77
CA LEU A 152 -9.53 -7.13 19.01
C LEU A 152 -9.59 -8.30 19.99
N ILE A 153 -8.53 -8.44 20.79
CA ILE A 153 -8.42 -9.41 21.86
C ILE A 153 -8.06 -8.62 23.12
N ASP A 154 -8.83 -8.78 24.17
CA ASP A 154 -8.47 -8.25 25.48
C ASP A 154 -7.24 -8.99 26.01
N ALA A 155 -6.17 -8.26 26.30
CA ALA A 155 -4.89 -8.90 26.60
C ALA A 155 -4.86 -9.54 28.00
N ALA A 156 -5.65 -9.02 28.95
CA ALA A 156 -5.67 -9.54 30.31
C ALA A 156 -6.44 -10.88 30.41
N SER A 157 -7.53 -11.02 29.66
CA SER A 157 -8.36 -12.22 29.68
C SER A 157 -8.09 -13.18 28.50
N ASP A 158 -7.31 -12.75 27.52
CA ASP A 158 -7.09 -13.42 26.22
C ASP A 158 -8.41 -13.70 25.47
N ALA A 159 -9.46 -12.91 25.76
CA ALA A 159 -10.78 -13.07 25.18
C ALA A 159 -10.94 -12.25 23.91
N PRO A 160 -11.41 -12.86 22.79
CA PRO A 160 -11.73 -12.12 21.59
C PRO A 160 -12.97 -11.24 21.79
N LEU A 161 -12.90 -9.98 21.38
CA LEU A 161 -13.98 -8.99 21.48
C LEU A 161 -14.90 -8.97 20.23
N GLY A 162 -14.80 -10.00 19.39
CA GLY A 162 -15.60 -10.17 18.20
C GLY A 162 -14.82 -9.84 16.91
N LEU A 163 -15.27 -10.46 15.82
CA LEU A 163 -14.75 -10.24 14.47
C LEU A 163 -15.54 -9.12 13.80
N LYS A 164 -14.84 -8.14 13.26
CA LYS A 164 -15.40 -7.03 12.48
C LYS A 164 -14.94 -7.12 11.03
N SER A 165 -15.69 -6.49 10.12
CA SER A 165 -15.32 -6.39 8.71
C SER A 165 -15.73 -5.05 8.11
N ALA A 166 -15.05 -4.66 7.05
CA ALA A 166 -15.41 -3.52 6.23
C ALA A 166 -15.09 -3.79 4.76
N ASP A 167 -16.01 -3.34 3.90
CA ASP A 167 -15.83 -3.26 2.45
C ASP A 167 -15.91 -1.80 2.05
N LEU A 168 -14.76 -1.24 1.67
CA LEU A 168 -14.60 0.17 1.35
C LEU A 168 -14.31 0.36 -0.13
N THR A 169 -14.90 1.39 -0.72
CA THR A 169 -14.71 1.75 -2.13
C THR A 169 -14.32 3.23 -2.18
N ALA A 170 -13.32 3.57 -2.99
CA ALA A 170 -12.89 4.96 -3.19
C ALA A 170 -14.04 5.83 -3.70
N GLY A 171 -14.04 7.10 -3.31
CA GLY A 171 -15.09 8.05 -3.69
C GLY A 171 -15.04 8.49 -5.14
N ARG A 172 -13.97 8.20 -5.86
CA ARG A 172 -13.75 8.56 -7.27
C ARG A 172 -13.06 7.45 -8.03
N THR A 173 -13.24 7.46 -9.34
CA THR A 173 -12.51 6.57 -10.26
C THR A 173 -11.09 7.09 -10.52
N VAL A 174 -10.19 6.16 -10.83
CA VAL A 174 -8.79 6.41 -11.17
C VAL A 174 -8.49 5.75 -12.51
N ASP A 175 -7.73 6.41 -13.36
CA ASP A 175 -7.16 5.77 -14.56
C ASP A 175 -6.19 4.66 -14.11
N GLY A 176 -6.31 3.47 -14.69
CA GLY A 176 -5.46 2.32 -14.37
C GLY A 176 -3.96 2.52 -14.65
N LYS A 177 -3.57 3.63 -15.27
CA LYS A 177 -2.18 4.04 -15.50
C LYS A 177 -1.71 5.15 -14.56
N ASP A 178 -2.61 5.79 -13.81
CA ASP A 178 -2.28 6.81 -12.82
C ASP A 178 -2.06 6.17 -11.44
N TYR A 179 -0.88 5.59 -11.26
CA TYR A 179 -0.51 4.91 -10.01
C TYR A 179 -0.37 5.84 -8.81
N GLU A 180 -0.04 7.12 -9.03
CA GLU A 180 0.02 8.12 -7.94
C GLU A 180 -1.37 8.35 -7.35
N SER A 181 -2.37 8.61 -8.20
CA SER A 181 -3.76 8.75 -7.76
C SER A 181 -4.30 7.45 -7.17
N MET A 182 -3.96 6.28 -7.74
CA MET A 182 -4.35 4.98 -7.22
C MET A 182 -3.84 4.77 -5.79
N VAL A 183 -2.57 5.00 -5.53
CA VAL A 183 -1.97 4.86 -4.20
C VAL A 183 -2.51 5.93 -3.25
N GLY A 184 -2.84 7.12 -3.76
CA GLY A 184 -3.55 8.14 -3.00
C GLY A 184 -4.90 7.66 -2.48
N GLU A 185 -5.75 7.04 -3.33
CA GLU A 185 -7.02 6.44 -2.90
C GLU A 185 -6.81 5.26 -1.94
N MET A 186 -5.78 4.43 -2.17
CA MET A 186 -5.41 3.38 -1.23
C MET A 186 -5.08 3.95 0.15
N ARG A 187 -4.29 5.02 0.23
CA ARG A 187 -3.99 5.71 1.48
C ARG A 187 -5.27 6.16 2.21
N ASP A 188 -6.20 6.76 1.48
CA ASP A 188 -7.41 7.33 2.05
C ASP A 188 -8.37 6.22 2.55
N LEU A 189 -8.53 5.12 1.81
CA LEU A 189 -9.29 3.96 2.27
C LEU A 189 -8.65 3.29 3.50
N PHE A 190 -7.33 3.16 3.51
CA PHE A 190 -6.62 2.58 4.64
C PHE A 190 -6.69 3.50 5.89
N GLY A 191 -6.77 4.81 5.67
CA GLY A 191 -7.09 5.79 6.70
C GLY A 191 -8.48 5.56 7.29
N GLN A 192 -9.51 5.37 6.46
CA GLN A 192 -10.88 5.06 6.90
C GLN A 192 -10.93 3.76 7.71
N LEU A 193 -10.27 2.70 7.24
CA LEU A 193 -10.14 1.47 8.02
C LEU A 193 -9.49 1.71 9.38
N SER A 194 -8.45 2.53 9.43
CA SER A 194 -7.78 2.88 10.68
C SER A 194 -8.70 3.60 11.66
N VAL A 195 -9.58 4.50 11.17
CA VAL A 195 -10.61 5.17 11.99
C VAL A 195 -11.58 4.14 12.56
N MET A 196 -12.12 3.23 11.74
CA MET A 196 -13.05 2.19 12.22
C MET A 196 -12.43 1.32 13.32
N ILE A 197 -11.17 0.91 13.14
CA ILE A 197 -10.44 0.14 14.16
C ILE A 197 -10.24 0.96 15.45
N ALA A 198 -9.89 2.23 15.34
CA ALA A 198 -9.70 3.11 16.49
C ALA A 198 -11.02 3.33 17.26
N GLU A 199 -12.14 3.46 16.58
CA GLU A 199 -13.48 3.56 17.17
C GLU A 199 -13.83 2.27 17.95
N ASP A 200 -13.53 1.11 17.40
CA ASP A 200 -13.74 -0.18 18.07
C ASP A 200 -12.88 -0.32 19.36
N ILE A 201 -11.61 0.09 19.28
CA ILE A 201 -10.74 0.12 20.48
C ILE A 201 -11.33 1.02 21.57
N ARG A 202 -11.83 2.20 21.20
CA ARG A 202 -12.50 3.10 22.16
C ARG A 202 -13.78 2.54 22.70
N ALA A 203 -14.57 1.86 21.88
CA ALA A 203 -15.80 1.19 22.32
C ALA A 203 -15.50 0.08 23.33
N ALA A 204 -14.50 -0.76 23.05
CA ALA A 204 -14.05 -1.82 23.96
C ALA A 204 -13.64 -1.25 25.31
N ARG A 205 -12.89 -0.17 25.30
CA ARG A 205 -12.42 0.53 26.52
C ARG A 205 -13.53 1.10 27.38
N ARG A 206 -14.63 1.58 26.79
CA ARG A 206 -15.80 2.09 27.54
C ARG A 206 -16.64 0.99 28.15
N SER A 207 -16.49 -0.25 27.68
CA SER A 207 -17.31 -1.40 28.07
C SER A 207 -16.64 -2.28 29.15
N GLY A 208 -15.33 -2.15 29.33
CA GLY A 208 -14.54 -2.83 30.35
C GLY A 208 -14.31 -1.96 31.57
#